data_a001a88f9cb7b0fa2ed1a833d11cd6ec
#
_entry.id   a001a88f9cb7b0fa2ed1a833d11cd6ec
#
_cell.length_a   1.000
_cell.length_b   1.000
_cell.length_c   1.000
_cell.angle_alpha   90.00
_cell.angle_beta   90.00
_cell.angle_gamma   90.00
#
_symmetry.space_group_name_H-M   'P 1'
#
loop_
_entity.id
_entity.type
_entity.pdbx_description
1 polymer ?
#
loop_
_entity_poly.entity_id
_entity_poly.type
_entity_poly.pdbx_seq_one_letter_code
_entity_poly.pdbx_strand_id
1 'polypeptide(L)'
;MKLVIVESPAKAKTINRYLGDEYKVLASYGHVCDLPSKDGSVLPDEDFAMKWQVSGGSEKRIGEISSALKSADRLILATDPDREGEAISWHVLELLQDRGLVKDKPVERVVFNEVTKNAILAAMAQPRELDTELIDAYRARRALDYLVGFSISPVLWRKLPGARSAGRVQSVALRLICEREAAIEAFVAQEYWTVEAELGKADGRNFNARLTHLNGKKLGKLDINSETEAFAAAAAIEAEGLSVVDIQTKRIRENPKPPFTTSTLQQEASRKLGFSASRTMQIAQKLYEAVSYTHLRAHETHD
;
A
#
# COMPACT_ATOMS: atom_id res chain seq x y z
N MET A 1 -8.09 36.03 6.31
CA MET A 1 -7.08 34.95 6.09
C MET A 1 -7.73 33.60 6.42
N LYS A 2 -7.59 32.59 5.53
CA LYS A 2 -8.16 31.25 5.72
C LYS A 2 -7.09 30.29 6.25
N LEU A 3 -7.40 29.51 7.30
CA LEU A 3 -6.46 28.52 7.85
C LEU A 3 -6.74 27.16 7.26
N VAL A 4 -5.73 26.53 6.68
CA VAL A 4 -5.80 25.19 6.10
C VAL A 4 -4.91 24.23 6.92
N ILE A 5 -5.47 23.09 7.32
CA ILE A 5 -4.74 22.05 8.06
C ILE A 5 -4.58 20.83 7.18
N VAL A 6 -3.34 20.36 7.07
CA VAL A 6 -2.95 19.12 6.38
C VAL A 6 -2.18 18.22 7.34
N GLU A 7 -1.97 16.96 6.98
CA GLU A 7 -1.29 16.00 7.87
C GLU A 7 0.25 16.13 7.85
N SER A 8 0.86 16.61 6.76
CA SER A 8 2.32 16.61 6.63
C SER A 8 2.91 17.98 6.27
N PRO A 9 4.14 18.28 6.75
CA PRO A 9 4.84 19.54 6.43
C PRO A 9 5.15 19.69 4.93
N ALA A 10 5.42 18.58 4.23
CA ALA A 10 5.69 18.58 2.80
C ALA A 10 4.46 19.06 2.01
N LYS A 11 3.28 18.52 2.34
CA LYS A 11 2.01 18.99 1.78
C LYS A 11 1.74 20.45 2.13
N ALA A 12 1.95 20.84 3.38
CA ALA A 12 1.74 22.22 3.81
C ALA A 12 2.56 23.21 2.96
N LYS A 13 3.85 22.93 2.73
CA LYS A 13 4.73 23.77 1.90
C LYS A 13 4.24 23.87 0.46
N THR A 14 3.85 22.74 -0.13
CA THR A 14 3.43 22.68 -1.53
C THR A 14 2.08 23.38 -1.73
N ILE A 15 1.11 23.10 -0.87
CA ILE A 15 -0.24 23.65 -0.95
C ILE A 15 -0.23 25.16 -0.68
N ASN A 16 0.54 25.63 0.30
CA ASN A 16 0.66 27.06 0.57
C ASN A 16 1.16 27.85 -0.66
N ARG A 17 2.11 27.27 -1.42
CA ARG A 17 2.60 27.88 -2.68
C ARG A 17 1.51 27.95 -3.76
N TYR A 18 0.55 27.01 -3.77
CA TYR A 18 -0.52 26.98 -4.76
C TYR A 18 -1.69 27.88 -4.43
N LEU A 19 -1.99 28.04 -3.13
CA LEU A 19 -3.14 28.81 -2.66
C LEU A 19 -2.88 30.32 -2.50
N GLY A 20 -1.60 30.73 -2.35
CA GLY A 20 -1.23 32.14 -2.18
C GLY A 20 -1.49 32.71 -0.78
N ASP A 21 -1.33 34.03 -0.65
CA ASP A 21 -1.20 34.73 0.64
C ASP A 21 -2.53 34.85 1.43
N GLU A 22 -3.66 34.61 0.81
CA GLU A 22 -4.96 34.57 1.50
C GLU A 22 -5.11 33.37 2.45
N TYR A 23 -4.25 32.34 2.26
CA TYR A 23 -4.29 31.11 2.99
C TYR A 23 -3.02 30.93 3.83
N LYS A 24 -3.21 30.43 5.03
CA LYS A 24 -2.12 29.92 5.86
C LYS A 24 -2.27 28.41 6.01
N VAL A 25 -1.29 27.66 5.53
CA VAL A 25 -1.32 26.20 5.57
C VAL A 25 -0.39 25.71 6.67
N LEU A 26 -0.93 24.94 7.61
CA LEU A 26 -0.19 24.32 8.72
C LEU A 26 -0.35 22.80 8.68
N ALA A 27 0.64 22.10 9.23
CA ALA A 27 0.60 20.65 9.35
C ALA A 27 0.30 20.20 10.78
N SER A 28 -0.53 19.14 10.91
CA SER A 28 -0.75 18.45 12.19
C SER A 28 0.40 17.51 12.57
N TYR A 29 1.20 17.08 11.60
CA TYR A 29 2.24 16.04 11.71
C TYR A 29 1.68 14.65 12.04
N GLY A 30 0.57 14.30 11.42
CA GLY A 30 -0.17 13.06 11.64
C GLY A 30 -1.22 13.20 12.74
N HIS A 31 -1.48 12.10 13.45
CA HIS A 31 -2.47 12.07 14.52
C HIS A 31 -2.09 12.98 15.71
N VAL A 32 -3.05 13.77 16.15
CA VAL A 32 -2.89 14.69 17.30
C VAL A 32 -3.39 14.08 18.61
N CYS A 33 -4.29 13.09 18.53
CA CYS A 33 -4.78 12.30 19.66
C CYS A 33 -4.55 10.82 19.44
N ASP A 34 -4.37 10.09 20.53
CA ASP A 34 -4.35 8.64 20.57
C ASP A 34 -4.91 8.11 21.89
N LEU A 35 -5.20 6.80 21.95
CA LEU A 35 -5.58 6.13 23.18
C LEU A 35 -4.35 5.94 24.08
N PRO A 36 -4.42 6.26 25.38
CA PRO A 36 -3.36 5.95 26.33
C PRO A 36 -2.95 4.47 26.26
N SER A 37 -1.64 4.21 26.31
CA SER A 37 -1.07 2.86 26.28
C SER A 37 -1.23 2.12 27.63
N LYS A 38 -2.40 2.20 28.22
CA LYS A 38 -2.78 1.53 29.47
C LYS A 38 -4.17 0.95 29.33
N ASP A 39 -4.46 -0.11 30.09
CA ASP A 39 -5.80 -0.72 30.08
C ASP A 39 -6.88 0.26 30.55
N GLY A 40 -8.11 0.06 30.06
CA GLY A 40 -9.26 0.91 30.40
C GLY A 40 -9.40 2.21 29.59
N SER A 41 -8.72 2.34 28.44
CA SER A 41 -8.92 3.48 27.54
C SER A 41 -10.06 3.28 26.54
N VAL A 42 -10.53 2.04 26.37
CA VAL A 42 -11.79 1.69 25.67
C VAL A 42 -12.66 0.97 26.69
N LEU A 43 -13.91 1.37 26.79
CA LEU A 43 -14.87 0.87 27.79
C LEU A 43 -15.98 0.08 27.10
N PRO A 44 -15.86 -1.26 26.97
CA PRO A 44 -16.86 -2.09 26.28
C PRO A 44 -18.26 -1.99 26.87
N ASP A 45 -18.36 -1.85 28.21
CA ASP A 45 -19.65 -1.78 28.93
C ASP A 45 -20.31 -0.38 28.83
N GLU A 46 -19.62 0.60 28.26
CA GLU A 46 -20.08 1.98 28.03
C GLU A 46 -20.16 2.28 26.53
N ASP A 47 -20.74 1.41 25.75
CA ASP A 47 -20.87 1.52 24.30
C ASP A 47 -19.51 1.81 23.58
N PHE A 48 -18.46 1.12 24.04
CA PHE A 48 -17.10 1.29 23.55
C PHE A 48 -16.58 2.74 23.64
N ALA A 49 -17.02 3.50 24.65
CA ALA A 49 -16.53 4.84 24.87
C ALA A 49 -14.99 4.86 24.94
N MET A 50 -14.38 5.87 24.31
CA MET A 50 -12.93 5.98 24.15
C MET A 50 -12.40 7.19 24.88
N LYS A 51 -11.34 7.01 25.67
CA LYS A 51 -10.63 8.07 26.39
C LYS A 51 -9.44 8.54 25.56
N TRP A 52 -9.64 9.54 24.73
CA TRP A 52 -8.59 10.14 23.91
C TRP A 52 -7.66 10.99 24.74
N GLN A 53 -6.39 11.03 24.36
CA GLN A 53 -5.36 11.88 24.94
C GLN A 53 -4.56 12.52 23.82
N VAL A 54 -4.20 13.80 24.00
CA VAL A 54 -3.29 14.49 23.10
C VAL A 54 -1.94 13.78 23.08
N SER A 55 -1.45 13.42 21.91
CA SER A 55 -0.18 12.72 21.73
C SER A 55 0.99 13.59 22.14
N GLY A 56 2.02 12.98 22.72
CA GLY A 56 3.23 13.70 23.13
C GLY A 56 3.85 14.47 21.96
N GLY A 57 4.11 15.77 22.15
CA GLY A 57 4.60 16.67 21.10
C GLY A 57 3.52 17.32 20.22
N SER A 58 2.29 16.81 20.19
CA SER A 58 1.18 17.42 19.43
C SER A 58 0.63 18.67 20.09
N GLU A 59 0.80 18.84 21.41
CA GLU A 59 0.35 20.03 22.13
C GLU A 59 0.92 21.33 21.56
N LYS A 60 2.21 21.34 21.22
CA LYS A 60 2.85 22.49 20.56
C LYS A 60 2.19 22.79 19.20
N ARG A 61 1.90 21.75 18.42
CA ARG A 61 1.27 21.88 17.09
C ARG A 61 -0.13 22.43 17.20
N ILE A 62 -0.92 21.87 18.11
CA ILE A 62 -2.28 22.38 18.38
C ILE A 62 -2.23 23.82 18.91
N GLY A 63 -1.21 24.19 19.68
CA GLY A 63 -0.96 25.57 20.10
C GLY A 63 -0.68 26.51 18.93
N GLU A 64 0.16 26.09 17.96
CA GLU A 64 0.43 26.84 16.72
C GLU A 64 -0.83 27.00 15.87
N ILE A 65 -1.60 25.91 15.68
CA ILE A 65 -2.90 25.92 14.96
C ILE A 65 -3.90 26.82 15.65
N SER A 66 -4.02 26.71 16.98
CA SER A 66 -4.91 27.56 17.82
C SER A 66 -4.59 29.03 17.68
N SER A 67 -3.29 29.37 17.69
CA SER A 67 -2.84 30.76 17.53
C SER A 67 -3.13 31.30 16.14
N ALA A 68 -2.95 30.49 15.09
CA ALA A 68 -3.26 30.88 13.74
C ALA A 68 -4.77 31.02 13.50
N LEU A 69 -5.59 30.16 14.13
CA LEU A 69 -7.04 30.20 13.98
C LEU A 69 -7.67 31.46 14.63
N LYS A 70 -7.06 32.04 15.67
CA LYS A 70 -7.55 33.31 16.26
C LYS A 70 -7.63 34.43 15.24
N SER A 71 -6.68 34.51 14.32
CA SER A 71 -6.62 35.52 13.25
C SER A 71 -7.23 35.09 11.91
N ALA A 72 -7.72 33.85 11.84
CA ALA A 72 -8.35 33.34 10.63
C ALA A 72 -9.89 33.48 10.70
N ASP A 73 -10.50 33.67 9.50
CA ASP A 73 -11.95 33.83 9.36
C ASP A 73 -12.66 32.47 9.18
N ARG A 74 -11.91 31.44 8.77
CA ARG A 74 -12.45 30.09 8.55
C ARG A 74 -11.35 29.03 8.74
N LEU A 75 -11.78 27.83 9.08
CA LEU A 75 -10.94 26.63 9.19
C LEU A 75 -11.23 25.66 8.06
N ILE A 76 -10.20 25.22 7.35
CA ILE A 76 -10.29 24.25 6.28
C ILE A 76 -9.44 23.03 6.66
N LEU A 77 -10.08 21.87 6.76
CA LEU A 77 -9.44 20.60 7.09
C LEU A 77 -9.16 19.84 5.77
N ALA A 78 -7.90 19.74 5.39
CA ALA A 78 -7.45 19.27 4.07
C ALA A 78 -6.47 18.09 4.17
N THR A 79 -6.74 17.16 5.09
CA THR A 79 -6.01 15.90 5.26
C THR A 79 -6.42 14.88 4.20
N ASP A 80 -5.76 13.73 4.14
CA ASP A 80 -6.02 12.68 3.16
C ASP A 80 -7.49 12.22 3.11
N PRO A 81 -7.97 11.70 1.96
CA PRO A 81 -9.37 11.31 1.75
C PRO A 81 -9.76 9.98 2.41
N ASP A 82 -8.86 9.36 3.15
CA ASP A 82 -9.11 8.10 3.84
C ASP A 82 -9.60 8.30 5.29
N ARG A 83 -9.94 7.20 5.96
CA ARG A 83 -10.43 7.23 7.36
C ARG A 83 -9.39 7.77 8.35
N GLU A 84 -8.09 7.61 8.06
CA GLU A 84 -7.02 8.14 8.93
C GLU A 84 -6.97 9.67 8.82
N GLY A 85 -7.05 10.21 7.59
CA GLY A 85 -7.12 11.65 7.36
C GLY A 85 -8.40 12.27 7.93
N GLU A 86 -9.54 11.58 7.81
CA GLU A 86 -10.81 12.04 8.39
C GLU A 86 -10.72 12.11 9.93
N ALA A 87 -10.11 11.11 10.55
CA ALA A 87 -9.88 11.09 12.01
C ALA A 87 -8.91 12.18 12.48
N ILE A 88 -7.86 12.48 11.71
CA ILE A 88 -6.96 13.61 12.01
C ILE A 88 -7.75 14.92 11.99
N SER A 89 -8.55 15.14 10.94
CA SER A 89 -9.41 16.32 10.82
C SER A 89 -10.39 16.44 11.99
N TRP A 90 -11.04 15.33 12.34
CA TRP A 90 -11.98 15.26 13.46
C TRP A 90 -11.32 15.61 14.79
N HIS A 91 -10.20 14.97 15.14
CA HIS A 91 -9.48 15.24 16.39
C HIS A 91 -8.98 16.70 16.48
N VAL A 92 -8.48 17.26 15.36
CA VAL A 92 -8.09 18.68 15.33
C VAL A 92 -9.27 19.56 15.61
N LEU A 93 -10.43 19.28 14.99
CA LEU A 93 -11.66 20.05 15.20
C LEU A 93 -12.13 19.98 16.66
N GLU A 94 -12.22 18.78 17.25
CA GLU A 94 -12.62 18.60 18.65
C GLU A 94 -11.72 19.40 19.60
N LEU A 95 -10.40 19.29 19.47
CA LEU A 95 -9.46 20.04 20.30
C LEU A 95 -9.60 21.55 20.18
N LEU A 96 -9.94 22.05 19.00
CA LEU A 96 -10.18 23.47 18.77
C LEU A 96 -11.56 23.93 19.30
N GLN A 97 -12.57 23.05 19.26
CA GLN A 97 -13.89 23.26 19.86
C GLN A 97 -13.79 23.32 21.40
N ASP A 98 -13.07 22.38 22.01
CA ASP A 98 -12.84 22.36 23.45
C ASP A 98 -12.14 23.64 23.95
N ARG A 99 -11.28 24.22 23.11
CA ARG A 99 -10.62 25.52 23.37
C ARG A 99 -11.51 26.73 23.05
N GLY A 100 -12.72 26.52 22.58
CA GLY A 100 -13.68 27.58 22.25
C GLY A 100 -13.31 28.44 21.04
N LEU A 101 -12.44 27.95 20.14
CA LEU A 101 -11.87 28.73 19.05
C LEU A 101 -12.68 28.68 17.73
N VAL A 102 -13.69 27.82 17.68
CA VAL A 102 -14.43 27.50 16.42
C VAL A 102 -15.87 28.05 16.43
N LYS A 103 -16.37 28.56 17.57
CA LYS A 103 -17.80 28.91 17.79
C LYS A 103 -18.44 29.76 16.68
N ASP A 104 -17.69 30.70 16.11
CA ASP A 104 -18.20 31.69 15.14
C ASP A 104 -17.47 31.55 13.79
N LYS A 105 -16.83 30.44 13.51
CA LYS A 105 -16.04 30.26 12.29
C LYS A 105 -16.55 29.10 11.46
N PRO A 106 -16.72 29.29 10.14
CA PRO A 106 -17.02 28.18 9.24
C PRO A 106 -15.90 27.16 9.27
N VAL A 107 -16.29 25.89 9.36
CA VAL A 107 -15.37 24.72 9.27
C VAL A 107 -15.75 23.95 8.01
N GLU A 108 -14.76 23.72 7.17
CA GLU A 108 -14.92 23.05 5.89
C GLU A 108 -13.95 21.89 5.78
N ARG A 109 -14.39 20.78 5.23
CA ARG A 109 -13.56 19.64 4.86
C ARG A 109 -13.29 19.68 3.35
N VAL A 110 -12.03 19.63 2.96
CA VAL A 110 -11.58 19.58 1.57
C VAL A 110 -10.80 18.32 1.32
N VAL A 111 -11.10 17.60 0.26
CA VAL A 111 -10.47 16.31 -0.11
C VAL A 111 -9.93 16.39 -1.53
N PHE A 112 -8.71 15.91 -1.71
CA PHE A 112 -8.06 15.80 -3.02
C PHE A 112 -7.27 14.49 -3.09
N ASN A 113 -7.26 13.87 -4.27
CA ASN A 113 -6.56 12.61 -4.50
C ASN A 113 -5.11 12.79 -4.98
N GLU A 114 -4.74 14.01 -5.36
CA GLU A 114 -3.40 14.36 -5.83
C GLU A 114 -3.01 15.78 -5.43
N VAL A 115 -1.71 16.02 -5.24
CA VAL A 115 -1.17 17.32 -4.81
C VAL A 115 -0.72 18.14 -6.01
N THR A 116 -1.63 18.34 -6.98
CA THR A 116 -1.42 19.25 -8.12
C THR A 116 -2.17 20.56 -7.91
N LYS A 117 -1.70 21.66 -8.51
CA LYS A 117 -2.35 22.97 -8.37
C LYS A 117 -3.81 22.93 -8.78
N ASN A 118 -4.11 22.30 -9.92
CA ASN A 118 -5.47 22.24 -10.46
C ASN A 118 -6.41 21.40 -9.58
N ALA A 119 -5.96 20.23 -9.10
CA ALA A 119 -6.74 19.39 -8.22
C ALA A 119 -7.04 20.07 -6.88
N ILE A 120 -6.07 20.77 -6.30
CA ILE A 120 -6.26 21.51 -5.04
C ILE A 120 -7.23 22.67 -5.22
N LEU A 121 -7.10 23.47 -6.27
CA LEU A 121 -8.03 24.59 -6.51
C LEU A 121 -9.44 24.09 -6.80
N ALA A 122 -9.59 23.00 -7.55
CA ALA A 122 -10.89 22.36 -7.78
C ALA A 122 -11.53 21.85 -6.48
N ALA A 123 -10.73 21.20 -5.64
CA ALA A 123 -11.19 20.70 -4.33
C ALA A 123 -11.59 21.84 -3.38
N MET A 124 -10.83 22.93 -3.35
CA MET A 124 -11.15 24.12 -2.55
C MET A 124 -12.47 24.80 -2.96
N ALA A 125 -12.92 24.60 -4.20
CA ALA A 125 -14.19 25.08 -4.70
C ALA A 125 -15.37 24.18 -4.33
N GLN A 126 -15.12 22.97 -3.79
CA GLN A 126 -16.12 21.96 -3.45
C GLN A 126 -15.93 21.43 -2.04
N PRO A 127 -16.01 22.27 -1.00
CA PRO A 127 -15.90 21.82 0.38
C PRO A 127 -17.09 20.95 0.77
N ARG A 128 -16.88 20.05 1.72
CA ARG A 128 -17.92 19.22 2.34
C ARG A 128 -17.85 19.30 3.87
N GLU A 129 -18.74 18.62 4.54
CA GLU A 129 -18.64 18.35 5.96
C GLU A 129 -17.71 17.14 6.23
N LEU A 130 -17.35 16.94 7.50
CA LEU A 130 -16.67 15.72 7.95
C LEU A 130 -17.56 14.51 7.73
N ASP A 131 -16.97 13.42 7.30
CA ASP A 131 -17.62 12.14 7.07
C ASP A 131 -17.66 11.33 8.37
N THR A 132 -18.80 11.29 9.01
CA THR A 132 -18.99 10.56 10.28
C THR A 132 -18.82 9.07 10.13
N GLU A 133 -19.16 8.48 8.98
CA GLU A 133 -18.99 7.03 8.73
C GLU A 133 -17.50 6.66 8.68
N LEU A 134 -16.67 7.48 8.07
CA LEU A 134 -15.21 7.29 8.07
C LEU A 134 -14.61 7.48 9.46
N ILE A 135 -15.09 8.44 10.23
CA ILE A 135 -14.67 8.66 11.63
C ILE A 135 -15.03 7.42 12.47
N ASP A 136 -16.25 6.92 12.36
CA ASP A 136 -16.69 5.74 13.09
C ASP A 136 -15.95 4.46 12.66
N ALA A 137 -15.66 4.31 11.37
CA ALA A 137 -14.82 3.22 10.87
C ALA A 137 -13.39 3.27 11.46
N TYR A 138 -12.81 4.47 11.61
CA TYR A 138 -11.53 4.66 12.29
C TYR A 138 -11.63 4.30 13.78
N ARG A 139 -12.63 4.83 14.48
CA ARG A 139 -12.87 4.58 15.91
C ARG A 139 -13.05 3.08 16.19
N ALA A 140 -13.90 2.41 15.41
CA ALA A 140 -14.13 0.97 15.52
C ALA A 140 -12.85 0.16 15.34
N ARG A 141 -12.06 0.50 14.32
CA ARG A 141 -10.76 -0.15 14.10
C ARG A 141 -9.79 0.10 15.27
N ARG A 142 -9.71 1.34 15.74
CA ARG A 142 -8.79 1.71 16.83
C ARG A 142 -9.16 1.01 18.14
N ALA A 143 -10.47 0.93 18.44
CA ALA A 143 -10.99 0.18 19.57
C ALA A 143 -10.66 -1.31 19.47
N LEU A 144 -10.90 -1.90 18.31
CA LEU A 144 -10.62 -3.31 18.09
C LEU A 144 -9.13 -3.64 18.23
N ASP A 145 -8.25 -2.85 17.62
CA ASP A 145 -6.79 -3.05 17.74
C ASP A 145 -6.31 -2.90 19.19
N TYR A 146 -6.88 -1.95 19.93
CA TYR A 146 -6.60 -1.72 21.35
C TYR A 146 -7.06 -2.92 22.19
N LEU A 147 -8.32 -3.32 22.12
CA LEU A 147 -8.90 -4.40 22.91
C LEU A 147 -8.22 -5.74 22.63
N VAL A 148 -7.98 -6.07 21.37
CA VAL A 148 -7.26 -7.30 20.98
C VAL A 148 -5.84 -7.30 21.55
N GLY A 149 -5.12 -6.17 21.42
CA GLY A 149 -3.77 -6.04 21.94
C GLY A 149 -3.70 -6.23 23.45
N PHE A 150 -4.56 -5.56 24.21
CA PHE A 150 -4.59 -5.64 25.68
C PHE A 150 -5.13 -6.98 26.20
N SER A 151 -6.04 -7.64 25.50
CA SER A 151 -6.58 -8.93 25.92
C SER A 151 -5.67 -10.11 25.60
N ILE A 152 -5.00 -10.11 24.45
CA ILE A 152 -4.21 -11.27 23.99
C ILE A 152 -2.76 -11.18 24.48
N SER A 153 -2.16 -9.99 24.56
CA SER A 153 -0.75 -9.87 24.95
C SER A 153 -0.46 -10.46 26.34
N PRO A 154 -1.29 -10.28 27.39
CA PRO A 154 -1.08 -10.92 28.69
C PRO A 154 -1.16 -12.45 28.64
N VAL A 155 -2.00 -13.02 27.77
CA VAL A 155 -2.05 -14.47 27.57
C VAL A 155 -0.75 -14.96 26.94
N LEU A 156 -0.27 -14.23 25.96
CA LEU A 156 0.99 -14.53 25.27
C LEU A 156 2.19 -14.49 26.24
N TRP A 157 2.28 -13.49 27.11
CA TRP A 157 3.36 -13.39 28.10
C TRP A 157 3.39 -14.56 29.08
N ARG A 158 2.23 -15.07 29.45
CA ARG A 158 2.13 -16.23 30.35
C ARG A 158 2.48 -17.57 29.67
N LYS A 159 2.25 -17.67 28.34
CA LYS A 159 2.42 -18.91 27.60
C LYS A 159 3.76 -19.02 26.87
N LEU A 160 4.34 -17.89 26.46
CA LEU A 160 5.56 -17.83 25.66
C LEU A 160 6.56 -16.84 26.28
N PRO A 161 7.55 -17.32 27.07
CA PRO A 161 8.59 -16.48 27.62
C PRO A 161 9.31 -15.69 26.51
N GLY A 162 9.50 -14.38 26.70
CA GLY A 162 10.14 -13.50 25.72
C GLY A 162 9.23 -12.91 24.65
N ALA A 163 7.99 -13.35 24.55
CA ALA A 163 7.00 -12.70 23.68
C ALA A 163 6.68 -11.28 24.16
N ARG A 164 6.56 -10.34 23.23
CA ARG A 164 6.35 -8.92 23.58
C ARG A 164 4.89 -8.49 23.45
N SER A 165 4.26 -8.76 22.34
CA SER A 165 2.88 -8.35 22.09
C SER A 165 2.22 -9.25 21.06
N ALA A 166 0.90 -9.33 21.13
CA ALA A 166 0.05 -9.90 20.09
C ALA A 166 -0.84 -8.79 19.52
N GLY A 167 -1.29 -8.97 18.28
CA GLY A 167 -2.17 -8.03 17.64
C GLY A 167 -2.72 -8.60 16.35
N ARG A 168 -3.80 -8.02 15.88
CA ARG A 168 -4.58 -8.49 14.75
C ARG A 168 -3.75 -8.66 13.47
N VAL A 169 -2.92 -7.67 13.13
CA VAL A 169 -2.05 -7.71 11.95
C VAL A 169 -0.86 -8.64 12.17
N GLN A 170 -0.22 -8.55 13.34
CA GLN A 170 0.98 -9.34 13.68
C GLN A 170 0.68 -10.85 13.67
N SER A 171 -0.44 -11.27 14.25
CA SER A 171 -0.83 -12.68 14.35
C SER A 171 -1.12 -13.28 12.98
N VAL A 172 -1.79 -12.54 12.10
CA VAL A 172 -2.05 -12.99 10.72
C VAL A 172 -0.77 -13.08 9.92
N ALA A 173 0.11 -12.08 10.02
CA ALA A 173 1.40 -12.09 9.32
C ALA A 173 2.27 -13.28 9.77
N LEU A 174 2.35 -13.53 11.07
CA LEU A 174 3.09 -14.67 11.63
C LEU A 174 2.50 -16.01 11.16
N ARG A 175 1.18 -16.13 11.15
CA ARG A 175 0.50 -17.33 10.65
C ARG A 175 0.87 -17.63 9.19
N LEU A 176 0.82 -16.63 8.30
CA LEU A 176 1.19 -16.81 6.89
C LEU A 176 2.65 -17.24 6.73
N ILE A 177 3.55 -16.71 7.56
CA ILE A 177 4.96 -17.12 7.56
C ILE A 177 5.09 -18.58 8.02
N CYS A 178 4.44 -18.96 9.13
CA CYS A 178 4.48 -20.33 9.64
C CYS A 178 3.85 -21.34 8.67
N GLU A 179 2.73 -21.01 8.03
CA GLU A 179 2.10 -21.85 7.01
C GLU A 179 3.05 -22.04 5.80
N ARG A 180 3.75 -20.99 5.41
CA ARG A 180 4.73 -21.09 4.33
C ARG A 180 5.94 -21.93 4.72
N GLU A 181 6.44 -21.78 5.94
CA GLU A 181 7.57 -22.57 6.47
C GLU A 181 7.20 -24.06 6.56
N ALA A 182 6.02 -24.35 7.10
CA ALA A 182 5.50 -25.72 7.13
C ALA A 182 5.38 -26.34 5.71
N ALA A 183 4.98 -25.55 4.73
CA ALA A 183 4.93 -26.00 3.34
C ALA A 183 6.33 -26.24 2.76
N ILE A 184 7.34 -25.47 3.18
CA ILE A 184 8.75 -25.68 2.79
C ILE A 184 9.30 -26.94 3.44
N GLU A 185 9.06 -27.16 4.73
CA GLU A 185 9.49 -28.35 5.46
C GLU A 185 8.83 -29.64 4.93
N ALA A 186 7.56 -29.55 4.53
CA ALA A 186 6.83 -30.68 3.94
C ALA A 186 7.15 -30.93 2.46
N PHE A 187 7.91 -30.05 1.82
CA PHE A 187 8.22 -30.17 0.40
C PHE A 187 9.17 -31.32 0.12
N VAL A 188 8.73 -32.25 -0.69
CA VAL A 188 9.56 -33.35 -1.23
C VAL A 188 9.93 -33.01 -2.66
N ALA A 189 11.22 -32.86 -2.91
CA ALA A 189 11.73 -32.63 -4.26
C ALA A 189 11.43 -33.84 -5.15
N GLN A 190 10.83 -33.58 -6.32
CA GLN A 190 10.58 -34.59 -7.35
C GLN A 190 11.39 -34.27 -8.58
N GLU A 191 12.14 -35.25 -9.03
CA GLU A 191 12.88 -35.15 -10.29
C GLU A 191 11.89 -35.17 -11.47
N TYR A 192 12.15 -34.35 -12.46
CA TYR A 192 11.44 -34.39 -13.73
C TYR A 192 12.38 -33.97 -14.86
N TRP A 193 12.09 -34.49 -16.04
CA TRP A 193 12.83 -34.24 -17.24
C TRP A 193 11.96 -33.61 -18.33
N THR A 194 12.59 -32.79 -19.19
CA THR A 194 11.96 -32.26 -20.40
C THR A 194 12.84 -32.62 -21.60
N VAL A 195 12.21 -33.01 -22.69
CA VAL A 195 12.91 -33.29 -23.94
C VAL A 195 12.61 -32.15 -24.92
N GLU A 196 13.67 -31.48 -25.36
CA GLU A 196 13.60 -30.38 -26.34
C GLU A 196 14.55 -30.69 -27.49
N ALA A 197 14.12 -30.36 -28.70
CA ALA A 197 14.92 -30.53 -29.90
C ALA A 197 15.12 -29.20 -30.61
N GLU A 198 16.35 -28.91 -31.02
CA GLU A 198 16.62 -27.79 -31.91
C GLU A 198 16.52 -28.30 -33.35
N LEU A 199 15.60 -27.71 -34.12
CA LEU A 199 15.27 -28.12 -35.48
C LEU A 199 15.70 -27.05 -36.47
N GLY A 200 16.45 -27.46 -37.50
CA GLY A 200 16.92 -26.59 -38.57
C GLY A 200 15.97 -26.62 -39.77
N LYS A 201 15.69 -25.47 -40.38
CA LYS A 201 15.02 -25.37 -41.67
C LYS A 201 16.02 -25.35 -42.82
N ALA A 202 15.58 -25.71 -44.01
CA ALA A 202 16.39 -25.65 -45.22
C ALA A 202 16.91 -24.22 -45.53
N ASP A 203 16.24 -23.19 -45.01
CA ASP A 203 16.59 -21.77 -45.15
C ASP A 203 17.62 -21.28 -44.10
N GLY A 204 18.15 -22.19 -43.25
CA GLY A 204 19.15 -21.91 -42.21
C GLY A 204 18.57 -21.34 -40.93
N ARG A 205 17.25 -21.22 -40.78
CA ARG A 205 16.61 -20.78 -39.53
C ARG A 205 16.38 -21.96 -38.59
N ASN A 206 16.72 -21.83 -37.35
CA ASN A 206 16.47 -22.83 -36.31
C ASN A 206 15.26 -22.46 -35.48
N PHE A 207 14.58 -23.44 -34.92
CA PHE A 207 13.52 -23.28 -33.92
C PHE A 207 13.54 -24.44 -32.92
N ASN A 208 13.10 -24.17 -31.71
CA ASN A 208 13.04 -25.17 -30.67
C ASN A 208 11.66 -25.80 -30.63
N ALA A 209 11.60 -27.11 -30.53
CA ALA A 209 10.42 -27.91 -30.31
C ALA A 209 10.50 -28.63 -28.98
N ARG A 210 9.37 -28.78 -28.30
CA ARG A 210 9.29 -29.46 -27.00
C ARG A 210 8.36 -30.66 -27.11
N LEU A 211 8.78 -31.78 -26.53
CA LEU A 211 7.94 -32.97 -26.43
C LEU A 211 6.74 -32.69 -25.53
N THR A 212 5.54 -32.82 -26.08
CA THR A 212 4.27 -32.59 -25.39
C THR A 212 3.37 -33.82 -25.30
N HIS A 213 3.60 -34.81 -26.17
CA HIS A 213 2.88 -36.07 -26.20
C HIS A 213 3.84 -37.21 -26.47
N LEU A 214 3.68 -38.33 -25.77
CA LEU A 214 4.42 -39.57 -25.99
C LEU A 214 3.43 -40.73 -26.10
N ASN A 215 3.58 -41.57 -27.11
CA ASN A 215 2.68 -42.69 -27.38
C ASN A 215 1.17 -42.30 -27.38
N GLY A 216 0.84 -41.16 -27.96
CA GLY A 216 -0.52 -40.62 -28.00
C GLY A 216 -1.07 -40.00 -26.70
N LYS A 217 -0.30 -40.05 -25.60
CA LYS A 217 -0.68 -39.46 -24.32
C LYS A 217 0.00 -38.11 -24.13
N LYS A 218 -0.80 -37.11 -23.73
CA LYS A 218 -0.27 -35.78 -23.33
C LYS A 218 0.57 -35.90 -22.05
N LEU A 219 1.77 -35.32 -22.08
CA LEU A 219 2.69 -35.32 -20.95
C LEU A 219 2.38 -34.15 -20.00
N GLY A 220 2.25 -34.46 -18.71
CA GLY A 220 2.32 -33.48 -17.62
C GLY A 220 3.76 -33.16 -17.26
N LYS A 221 3.96 -32.22 -16.36
CA LYS A 221 5.29 -31.75 -15.92
C LYS A 221 6.16 -32.86 -15.31
N LEU A 222 5.54 -33.82 -14.61
CA LEU A 222 6.22 -34.85 -13.82
C LEU A 222 6.12 -36.26 -14.48
N ASP A 223 5.62 -36.38 -15.70
CA ASP A 223 5.36 -37.68 -16.32
C ASP A 223 6.66 -38.38 -16.79
N ILE A 224 7.70 -37.61 -17.14
CA ILE A 224 9.05 -38.13 -17.36
C ILE A 224 9.83 -37.87 -16.07
N ASN A 225 9.99 -38.88 -15.26
CA ASN A 225 10.55 -38.77 -13.92
C ASN A 225 11.94 -39.38 -13.74
N SER A 226 12.54 -39.86 -14.81
CA SER A 226 13.88 -40.43 -14.78
C SER A 226 14.69 -40.08 -16.04
N GLU A 227 16.01 -40.04 -15.87
CA GLU A 227 16.98 -39.84 -16.94
C GLU A 227 16.81 -40.89 -18.04
N THR A 228 16.61 -42.14 -17.65
CA THR A 228 16.45 -43.28 -18.59
C THR A 228 15.23 -43.08 -19.52
N GLU A 229 14.09 -42.64 -18.97
CA GLU A 229 12.90 -42.36 -19.77
C GLU A 229 13.10 -41.17 -20.71
N ALA A 230 13.79 -40.11 -20.24
CA ALA A 230 14.10 -38.95 -21.05
C ALA A 230 15.00 -39.28 -22.24
N PHE A 231 16.07 -40.06 -22.01
CA PHE A 231 16.97 -40.49 -23.08
C PHE A 231 16.31 -41.51 -24.04
N ALA A 232 15.44 -42.38 -23.54
CA ALA A 232 14.68 -43.29 -24.40
C ALA A 232 13.73 -42.52 -25.33
N ALA A 233 13.07 -41.48 -24.81
CA ALA A 233 12.20 -40.59 -25.61
C ALA A 233 13.02 -39.78 -26.63
N ALA A 234 14.18 -39.26 -26.25
CA ALA A 234 15.09 -38.56 -27.18
C ALA A 234 15.59 -39.45 -28.30
N ALA A 235 16.05 -40.65 -27.96
CA ALA A 235 16.52 -41.63 -28.98
C ALA A 235 15.43 -42.08 -29.94
N ALA A 236 14.18 -42.22 -29.46
CA ALA A 236 13.04 -42.53 -30.32
C ALA A 236 12.74 -41.41 -31.31
N ILE A 237 12.89 -40.16 -30.87
CA ILE A 237 12.68 -38.96 -31.75
C ILE A 237 13.77 -38.84 -32.80
N GLU A 238 15.05 -39.15 -32.42
CA GLU A 238 16.16 -39.10 -33.34
C GLU A 238 16.13 -40.24 -34.41
N ALA A 239 15.57 -41.39 -34.04
CA ALA A 239 15.42 -42.52 -34.96
C ALA A 239 14.34 -42.34 -36.01
N GLU A 240 13.33 -41.51 -35.73
CA GLU A 240 12.23 -41.26 -36.63
C GLU A 240 12.34 -39.86 -37.24
N GLY A 241 11.99 -39.72 -38.52
CA GLY A 241 11.94 -38.41 -39.18
C GLY A 241 10.80 -37.55 -38.65
N LEU A 242 11.12 -36.28 -38.39
CA LEU A 242 10.12 -35.31 -37.93
C LEU A 242 9.42 -34.63 -39.08
N SER A 243 8.10 -34.46 -38.99
CA SER A 243 7.28 -33.75 -39.99
C SER A 243 6.35 -32.74 -39.29
N VAL A 244 6.08 -31.64 -39.99
CA VAL A 244 5.08 -30.66 -39.53
C VAL A 244 3.70 -31.17 -39.88
N VAL A 245 2.89 -31.51 -38.90
CA VAL A 245 1.54 -32.04 -39.05
C VAL A 245 0.51 -30.92 -39.17
N ASP A 246 0.66 -29.86 -38.36
CA ASP A 246 -0.28 -28.75 -38.34
C ASP A 246 0.43 -27.45 -37.96
N ILE A 247 -0.08 -26.31 -38.44
CA ILE A 247 0.37 -24.97 -38.12
C ILE A 247 -0.83 -24.13 -37.67
N GLN A 248 -0.90 -23.87 -36.38
CA GLN A 248 -1.98 -23.06 -35.82
C GLN A 248 -1.51 -21.63 -35.58
N THR A 249 -2.14 -20.68 -36.22
CA THR A 249 -1.90 -19.26 -36.03
C THR A 249 -3.02 -18.65 -35.18
N LYS A 250 -2.67 -18.18 -33.98
CA LYS A 250 -3.62 -17.51 -33.08
C LYS A 250 -3.22 -16.06 -32.90
N ARG A 251 -4.14 -15.15 -33.16
CA ARG A 251 -3.95 -13.74 -32.79
C ARG A 251 -4.11 -13.60 -31.29
N ILE A 252 -3.06 -13.16 -30.62
CA ILE A 252 -3.05 -12.85 -29.17
C ILE A 252 -3.10 -11.32 -29.06
N ARG A 253 -4.09 -10.82 -28.30
CA ARG A 253 -4.14 -9.42 -27.93
C ARG A 253 -3.51 -9.28 -26.55
N GLU A 254 -2.36 -8.64 -26.49
CA GLU A 254 -1.75 -8.25 -25.22
C GLU A 254 -2.23 -6.84 -24.84
N ASN A 255 -2.83 -6.72 -23.69
CA ASN A 255 -3.16 -5.42 -23.14
C ASN A 255 -1.97 -4.89 -22.32
N PRO A 256 -1.77 -3.57 -22.26
CA PRO A 256 -0.80 -2.98 -21.36
C PRO A 256 -1.05 -3.44 -19.92
N LYS A 257 0.01 -3.66 -19.17
CA LYS A 257 -0.13 -3.95 -17.75
C LYS A 257 -0.71 -2.73 -17.02
N PRO A 258 -1.54 -2.93 -15.98
CA PRO A 258 -2.07 -1.82 -15.20
C PRO A 258 -0.91 -1.06 -14.52
N PRO A 259 -1.11 0.23 -14.17
CA PRO A 259 -0.17 0.97 -13.34
C PRO A 259 0.12 0.24 -12.02
N PHE A 260 1.29 0.49 -11.46
CA PHE A 260 1.65 -0.10 -10.18
C PHE A 260 0.76 0.43 -9.04
N THR A 261 0.27 -0.47 -8.22
CA THR A 261 -0.14 -0.16 -6.85
C THR A 261 1.11 -0.14 -5.95
N THR A 262 1.00 0.42 -4.75
CA THR A 262 2.10 0.39 -3.77
C THR A 262 2.64 -1.03 -3.54
N SER A 263 1.76 -2.01 -3.42
CA SER A 263 2.12 -3.40 -3.20
C SER A 263 2.86 -4.01 -4.39
N THR A 264 2.35 -3.83 -5.61
CA THR A 264 2.99 -4.37 -6.81
C THR A 264 4.31 -3.67 -7.13
N LEU A 265 4.44 -2.36 -6.85
CA LEU A 265 5.70 -1.63 -6.95
C LEU A 265 6.76 -2.20 -6.01
N GLN A 266 6.41 -2.45 -4.75
CA GLN A 266 7.32 -3.06 -3.77
C GLN A 266 7.77 -4.46 -4.20
N GLN A 267 6.85 -5.29 -4.72
CA GLN A 267 7.15 -6.63 -5.19
C GLN A 267 8.11 -6.61 -6.41
N GLU A 268 7.83 -5.78 -7.39
CA GLU A 268 8.68 -5.67 -8.59
C GLU A 268 10.07 -5.08 -8.27
N ALA A 269 10.12 -4.07 -7.41
CA ALA A 269 11.38 -3.48 -6.96
C ALA A 269 12.22 -4.49 -6.15
N SER A 270 11.57 -5.33 -5.32
CA SER A 270 12.25 -6.41 -4.61
C SER A 270 12.81 -7.47 -5.57
N ARG A 271 12.01 -7.92 -6.53
CA ARG A 271 12.42 -8.96 -7.49
C ARG A 271 13.50 -8.50 -8.46
N LYS A 272 13.40 -7.28 -8.99
CA LYS A 272 14.27 -6.78 -10.08
C LYS A 272 15.48 -6.00 -9.58
N LEU A 273 15.35 -5.30 -8.45
CA LEU A 273 16.37 -4.38 -7.94
C LEU A 273 16.91 -4.78 -6.55
N GLY A 274 16.34 -5.81 -5.92
CA GLY A 274 16.72 -6.24 -4.56
C GLY A 274 16.39 -5.19 -3.48
N PHE A 275 15.45 -4.28 -3.73
CA PHE A 275 15.11 -3.24 -2.77
C PHE A 275 14.18 -3.75 -1.68
N SER A 276 14.42 -3.33 -0.44
CA SER A 276 13.44 -3.49 0.62
C SER A 276 12.20 -2.63 0.36
N ALA A 277 11.06 -2.97 0.95
CA ALA A 277 9.82 -2.18 0.86
C ALA A 277 10.06 -0.72 1.29
N SER A 278 10.80 -0.50 2.38
CA SER A 278 11.13 0.83 2.89
C SER A 278 11.95 1.66 1.89
N ARG A 279 13.00 1.06 1.31
CA ARG A 279 13.83 1.70 0.29
C ARG A 279 13.03 2.05 -0.96
N THR A 280 12.17 1.13 -1.39
CA THR A 280 11.27 1.35 -2.54
C THR A 280 10.39 2.58 -2.32
N MET A 281 9.75 2.66 -1.14
CA MET A 281 8.87 3.79 -0.83
C MET A 281 9.62 5.11 -0.69
N GLN A 282 10.83 5.11 -0.12
CA GLN A 282 11.66 6.32 -0.05
C GLN A 282 12.04 6.84 -1.43
N ILE A 283 12.38 5.95 -2.36
CA ILE A 283 12.72 6.34 -3.73
C ILE A 283 11.46 6.80 -4.48
N ALA A 284 10.35 6.07 -4.35
CA ALA A 284 9.07 6.46 -4.95
C ALA A 284 8.60 7.84 -4.46
N GLN A 285 8.73 8.12 -3.16
CA GLN A 285 8.40 9.41 -2.58
C GLN A 285 9.30 10.53 -3.13
N LYS A 286 10.60 10.28 -3.24
CA LYS A 286 11.54 11.23 -3.88
C LYS A 286 11.19 11.51 -5.34
N LEU A 287 10.80 10.51 -6.10
CA LEU A 287 10.36 10.68 -7.49
C LEU A 287 9.05 11.46 -7.58
N TYR A 288 8.12 11.20 -6.66
CA TYR A 288 6.84 11.88 -6.61
C TYR A 288 6.96 13.36 -6.20
N GLU A 289 7.74 13.65 -5.16
CA GLU A 289 7.96 15.02 -4.66
C GLU A 289 8.92 15.83 -5.51
N ALA A 290 9.73 15.18 -6.34
CA ALA A 290 10.91 15.81 -6.85
C ALA A 290 10.71 16.47 -8.20
N VAL A 291 11.42 17.35 -8.28
CA VAL A 291 12.42 17.82 -9.21
C VAL A 291 12.72 16.87 -10.42
N SER A 292 12.71 15.55 -10.24
CA SER A 292 12.86 14.58 -11.34
C SER A 292 11.72 14.61 -12.36
N TYR A 293 10.52 14.97 -11.98
CA TYR A 293 9.39 15.07 -12.90
C TYR A 293 9.54 16.25 -13.90
N THR A 294 10.20 17.30 -13.49
CA THR A 294 10.52 18.42 -14.40
C THR A 294 11.60 18.08 -15.42
N HIS A 295 12.51 17.14 -15.09
CA HIS A 295 13.51 16.65 -16.03
C HIS A 295 12.95 15.64 -17.05
N LEU A 296 12.00 14.80 -16.67
CA LEU A 296 11.34 13.88 -17.60
C LEU A 296 10.48 14.63 -18.63
N ARG A 297 9.80 15.72 -18.24
CA ARG A 297 9.04 16.56 -19.18
C ARG A 297 9.93 17.35 -20.16
N ALA A 298 11.16 17.68 -19.79
CA ALA A 298 12.08 18.38 -20.69
C ALA A 298 12.62 17.47 -21.81
N HIS A 299 12.58 16.14 -21.63
CA HIS A 299 12.98 15.18 -22.67
C HIS A 299 11.83 14.78 -23.63
N GLU A 300 10.57 14.97 -23.25
CA GLU A 300 9.42 14.67 -24.12
C GLU A 300 9.06 15.82 -25.10
N THR A 301 9.74 16.98 -25.02
CA THR A 301 9.44 18.14 -25.87
C THR A 301 10.41 18.32 -27.06
N HIS A 302 11.20 17.30 -27.38
CA HIS A 302 12.09 17.29 -28.55
C HIS A 302 11.77 16.12 -29.49
N ASP A 303 10.60 16.18 -30.10
CA ASP A 303 10.32 15.52 -31.38
C ASP A 303 9.47 16.45 -32.26
#